data_24032a4d8d99721314ece4c1880eec12
#
_entry.id   24032a4d8d99721314ece4c1880eec12
#
_cell.length_a   1.000
_cell.length_b   1.000
_cell.length_c   1.000
_cell.angle_alpha   90.00
_cell.angle_beta   90.00
_cell.angle_gamma   90.00
#
_symmetry.space_group_name_H-M   'P 1'
#
loop_
_entity.id
_entity.type
_entity.pdbx_description
1 polymer ?
#
loop_
_entity_poly.entity_id
_entity_poly.type
_entity_poly.pdbx_seq_one_letter_code
_entity_poly.pdbx_strand_id
1 'polypeptide(L)'
;AALAAFLVQLDPTVPQLADMKTAVSEAVTNCIVHAYPDKIGPITMTAAIYEGGIVRITITDRGVGIPDIAKAMEPMFTTGDAEERAGLGFAVMQSFMDKVKVSSTPGRGTRVTLTKRLDARA
;
A
#
# COMPACT_ATOMS: atom_id res chain seq x y z
N ALA A 1 -12.13 0.11 8.71
CA ALA A 1 -12.79 0.60 9.91
C ALA A 1 -11.83 1.34 10.85
N ALA A 2 -10.78 0.70 11.35
CA ALA A 2 -9.82 1.34 12.26
C ALA A 2 -9.07 2.49 11.61
N LEU A 3 -8.64 2.32 10.35
CA LEU A 3 -7.95 3.37 9.62
C LEU A 3 -8.85 4.58 9.39
N ALA A 4 -10.10 4.36 8.99
CA ALA A 4 -11.06 5.43 8.78
C ALA A 4 -11.32 6.22 10.06
N ALA A 5 -11.46 5.52 11.20
CA ALA A 5 -11.65 6.15 12.51
C ALA A 5 -10.43 7.00 12.90
N PHE A 6 -9.22 6.51 12.65
CA PHE A 6 -7.98 7.25 12.91
C PHE A 6 -7.90 8.53 12.07
N LEU A 7 -8.26 8.44 10.79
CA LEU A 7 -8.15 9.55 9.85
C LEU A 7 -9.23 10.62 10.02
N VAL A 8 -10.27 10.34 10.76
CA VAL A 8 -11.37 11.29 11.00
C VAL A 8 -10.88 12.62 11.58
N GLN A 9 -9.82 12.60 12.35
CA GLN A 9 -9.24 13.80 12.94
C GLN A 9 -8.68 14.78 11.91
N LEU A 10 -8.45 14.34 10.67
CA LEU A 10 -8.04 15.21 9.56
C LEU A 10 -9.21 15.66 8.69
N ASP A 11 -10.42 15.24 9.02
CA ASP A 11 -11.62 15.55 8.26
C ASP A 11 -11.45 15.30 6.75
N PRO A 12 -11.08 14.08 6.32
CA PRO A 12 -10.88 13.80 4.92
C PRO A 12 -12.19 13.86 4.15
N THR A 13 -12.11 14.20 2.86
CA THR A 13 -13.27 14.06 1.98
C THR A 13 -13.59 12.58 1.78
N VAL A 14 -14.82 12.29 1.35
CA VAL A 14 -15.20 10.90 1.01
C VAL A 14 -14.31 10.34 -0.09
N PRO A 15 -14.01 11.05 -1.19
CA PRO A 15 -13.06 10.57 -2.20
C PRO A 15 -11.66 10.34 -1.65
N GLN A 16 -11.13 11.22 -0.80
CA GLN A 16 -9.81 11.03 -0.18
C GLN A 16 -9.76 9.76 0.66
N LEU A 17 -10.79 9.53 1.46
CA LEU A 17 -10.88 8.34 2.30
C LEU A 17 -11.00 7.07 1.43
N ALA A 18 -11.80 7.11 0.38
CA ALA A 18 -11.95 6.01 -0.57
C ALA A 18 -10.63 5.67 -1.25
N ASP A 19 -9.87 6.68 -1.69
CA ASP A 19 -8.56 6.51 -2.33
C ASP A 19 -7.58 5.81 -1.39
N MET A 20 -7.51 6.25 -0.15
CA MET A 20 -6.62 5.64 0.85
C MET A 20 -7.02 4.19 1.16
N LYS A 21 -8.30 3.92 1.31
CA LYS A 21 -8.81 2.57 1.55
C LYS A 21 -8.48 1.63 0.38
N THR A 22 -8.62 2.11 -0.84
CA THR A 22 -8.30 1.34 -2.04
C THR A 22 -6.80 1.00 -2.09
N ALA A 23 -5.95 1.99 -1.85
CA ALA A 23 -4.49 1.78 -1.85
C ALA A 23 -4.06 0.79 -0.76
N VAL A 24 -4.59 0.94 0.45
CA VAL A 24 -4.30 0.03 1.56
C VAL A 24 -4.79 -1.39 1.26
N SER A 25 -5.98 -1.52 0.70
CA SER A 25 -6.54 -2.81 0.31
C SER A 25 -5.64 -3.53 -0.70
N GLU A 26 -5.11 -2.81 -1.68
CA GLU A 26 -4.18 -3.38 -2.66
C GLU A 26 -2.87 -3.82 -2.00
N ALA A 27 -2.33 -3.02 -1.10
CA ALA A 27 -1.10 -3.37 -0.37
C ALA A 27 -1.29 -4.62 0.49
N VAL A 28 -2.41 -4.72 1.20
CA VAL A 28 -2.74 -5.89 2.03
C VAL A 28 -2.97 -7.13 1.17
N THR A 29 -3.66 -6.98 0.04
CA THR A 29 -3.88 -8.08 -0.90
C THR A 29 -2.54 -8.62 -1.43
N ASN A 30 -1.61 -7.74 -1.77
CA ASN A 30 -0.27 -8.16 -2.19
C ASN A 30 0.44 -8.97 -1.10
N CYS A 31 0.30 -8.60 0.16
CA CYS A 31 0.86 -9.38 1.26
C CYS A 31 0.25 -10.78 1.32
N ILE A 32 -1.07 -10.87 1.22
CA ILE A 32 -1.77 -12.15 1.32
C ILE A 32 -1.41 -13.07 0.16
N VAL A 33 -1.41 -12.55 -1.05
CA VAL A 33 -1.28 -13.35 -2.28
C VAL A 33 0.18 -13.64 -2.61
N HIS A 34 1.07 -12.64 -2.47
CA HIS A 34 2.43 -12.72 -2.96
C HIS A 34 3.49 -12.94 -1.88
N ALA A 35 3.30 -12.35 -0.70
CA ALA A 35 4.26 -12.50 0.40
C ALA A 35 4.14 -13.85 1.09
N TYR A 36 2.94 -14.37 1.20
CA TYR A 36 2.63 -15.61 1.92
C TYR A 36 1.91 -16.60 1.02
N PRO A 37 2.52 -17.08 -0.08
CA PRO A 37 1.87 -18.07 -0.94
C PRO A 37 1.62 -19.36 -0.15
N ASP A 38 0.37 -19.83 -0.18
CA ASP A 38 -0.06 -21.07 0.46
C ASP A 38 0.11 -21.12 1.98
N LYS A 39 0.22 -19.97 2.64
CA LYS A 39 0.32 -19.92 4.11
C LYS A 39 -0.22 -18.60 4.67
N ILE A 40 -0.39 -18.57 5.98
CA ILE A 40 -0.78 -17.39 6.74
C ILE A 40 0.46 -16.80 7.39
N GLY A 41 0.61 -15.48 7.31
CA GLY A 41 1.71 -14.79 7.96
C GLY A 41 1.28 -13.43 8.49
N PRO A 42 2.11 -12.80 9.35
CA PRO A 42 1.77 -11.52 9.96
C PRO A 42 1.85 -10.37 8.98
N ILE A 43 0.87 -9.47 9.05
CA ILE A 43 0.85 -8.21 8.32
C ILE A 43 0.67 -7.12 9.36
N THR A 44 1.60 -6.17 9.40
CA THR A 44 1.54 -5.04 10.32
C THR A 44 1.22 -3.78 9.54
N MET A 45 0.21 -3.04 9.99
CA MET A 45 -0.13 -1.73 9.44
C MET A 45 0.09 -0.68 10.51
N THR A 46 0.85 0.36 10.17
CA THR A 46 1.00 1.55 10.99
C THR A 46 0.53 2.77 10.21
N ALA A 47 -0.04 3.74 10.90
CA ALA A 47 -0.47 4.99 10.30
C ALA A 47 -0.01 6.15 11.17
N ALA A 48 0.46 7.21 10.51
CA ALA A 48 0.92 8.42 11.18
C ALA A 48 0.42 9.65 10.45
N ILE A 49 0.14 10.70 11.21
CA ILE A 49 -0.28 11.99 10.69
C ILE A 49 0.81 13.00 11.05
N TYR A 50 1.25 13.74 10.03
CA TYR A 50 2.27 14.78 10.19
C TYR A 50 1.67 16.14 9.90
N GLU A 51 2.38 17.21 10.30
CA GLU A 51 1.98 18.59 10.02
C GLU A 51 1.73 18.80 8.52
N GLY A 52 0.77 19.66 8.20
CA GLY A 52 0.39 19.95 6.83
C GLY A 52 -0.57 18.95 6.23
N GLY A 53 -1.20 18.11 7.06
CA GLY A 53 -2.21 17.14 6.60
C GLY A 53 -1.61 15.95 5.86
N ILE A 54 -0.37 15.60 6.16
CA ILE A 54 0.29 14.45 5.52
C ILE A 54 -0.05 13.19 6.30
N VAL A 55 -0.56 12.18 5.58
CA VAL A 55 -0.83 10.85 6.12
C VAL A 55 0.20 9.88 5.54
N ARG A 56 0.81 9.10 6.42
CA ARG A 56 1.71 8.02 6.02
C ARG A 56 1.21 6.71 6.57
N ILE A 57 0.97 5.75 5.69
CA ILE A 57 0.51 4.41 6.06
C ILE A 57 1.59 3.43 5.62
N THR A 58 2.03 2.59 6.54
CA THR A 58 3.07 1.60 6.27
C THR A 58 2.49 0.20 6.47
N ILE A 59 2.62 -0.64 5.47
CA ILE A 59 2.19 -2.03 5.50
C ILE A 59 3.45 -2.90 5.41
N THR A 60 3.69 -3.71 6.43
CA THR A 60 4.88 -4.55 6.53
C THR A 60 4.50 -6.01 6.62
N ASP A 61 5.13 -6.85 5.80
CA ASP A 61 5.04 -8.30 5.93
C ASP A 61 6.43 -8.90 6.18
N ARG A 62 6.45 -10.16 6.57
CA ARG A 62 7.67 -10.96 6.77
C ARG A 62 7.68 -12.15 5.82
N GLY A 63 7.16 -11.95 4.62
CA GLY A 63 7.04 -13.00 3.62
C GLY A 63 8.29 -13.18 2.78
N VAL A 64 8.07 -13.65 1.57
CA VAL A 64 9.16 -14.04 0.65
C VAL A 64 9.97 -12.85 0.12
N GLY A 65 9.43 -11.64 0.20
CA GLY A 65 10.06 -10.46 -0.37
C GLY A 65 9.87 -10.35 -1.89
N ILE A 66 10.34 -9.25 -2.44
CA ILE A 66 10.29 -8.97 -3.88
C ILE A 66 11.72 -8.96 -4.42
N PRO A 67 12.09 -9.88 -5.32
CA PRO A 67 13.45 -9.94 -5.85
C PRO A 67 13.84 -8.72 -6.67
N ASP A 68 12.91 -8.18 -7.44
CA ASP A 68 13.14 -7.03 -8.31
C ASP A 68 11.98 -6.04 -8.16
N ILE A 69 12.18 -5.04 -7.31
CA ILE A 69 11.17 -4.03 -6.99
C ILE A 69 10.82 -3.19 -8.21
N ALA A 70 11.83 -2.78 -8.98
CA ALA A 70 11.60 -1.94 -10.15
C ALA A 70 10.71 -2.66 -11.16
N LYS A 71 10.95 -3.94 -11.39
CA LYS A 71 10.13 -4.76 -12.28
C LYS A 71 8.71 -4.95 -11.74
N ALA A 72 8.59 -5.20 -10.44
CA ALA A 72 7.28 -5.39 -9.80
C ALA A 72 6.40 -4.14 -9.88
N MET A 73 7.01 -2.96 -9.93
CA MET A 73 6.29 -1.69 -10.00
C MET A 73 6.06 -1.19 -11.42
N GLU A 74 6.61 -1.84 -12.44
CA GLU A 74 6.38 -1.44 -13.82
C GLU A 74 4.92 -1.64 -14.22
N PRO A 75 4.32 -0.66 -14.95
CA PRO A 75 3.03 -0.89 -15.58
C PRO A 75 3.17 -2.02 -16.60
N MET A 76 2.41 -3.08 -16.44
CA MET A 76 2.58 -4.28 -17.24
C MET A 76 1.34 -4.62 -18.05
N PHE A 77 1.56 -5.24 -19.20
CA PHE A 77 0.50 -5.87 -19.96
C PHE A 77 0.12 -7.16 -19.25
N THR A 78 -1.17 -7.35 -19.07
CA THR A 78 -1.68 -8.48 -18.30
C THR A 78 -1.58 -9.78 -19.08
N THR A 79 -0.76 -10.73 -18.63
CA THR A 79 -0.84 -12.13 -19.04
C THR A 79 -1.55 -12.98 -17.98
N GLY A 80 -1.87 -12.35 -16.84
CA GLY A 80 -2.59 -13.00 -15.76
C GLY A 80 -1.74 -13.74 -14.74
N ASP A 81 -0.41 -13.59 -14.80
CA ASP A 81 0.46 -14.22 -13.81
C ASP A 81 0.54 -13.40 -12.51
N ALA A 82 1.17 -13.97 -11.48
CA ALA A 82 1.26 -13.35 -10.16
C ALA A 82 2.06 -12.05 -10.16
N GLU A 83 3.13 -11.97 -10.95
CA GLU A 83 3.96 -10.76 -11.04
C GLU A 83 3.18 -9.61 -11.65
N GLU A 84 2.39 -9.88 -12.68
CA GLU A 84 1.55 -8.87 -13.33
C GLU A 84 0.48 -8.36 -12.39
N ARG A 85 -0.14 -9.24 -11.61
CA ARG A 85 -1.15 -8.84 -10.63
C ARG A 85 -0.55 -7.95 -9.56
N ALA A 86 0.68 -8.22 -9.12
CA ALA A 86 1.39 -7.37 -8.18
C ALA A 86 1.67 -5.99 -8.79
N GLY A 87 2.10 -5.95 -10.05
CA GLY A 87 2.33 -4.70 -10.79
C GLY A 87 1.07 -3.86 -10.92
N LEU A 88 -0.07 -4.47 -11.17
CA LEU A 88 -1.36 -3.78 -11.21
C LEU A 88 -1.72 -3.19 -9.85
N GLY A 89 -1.47 -3.91 -8.77
CA GLY A 89 -1.69 -3.43 -7.40
C GLY A 89 -0.86 -2.19 -7.09
N PHE A 90 0.42 -2.18 -7.45
CA PHE A 90 1.27 -1.01 -7.27
C PHE A 90 0.84 0.17 -8.15
N ALA A 91 0.40 -0.08 -9.37
CA ALA A 91 -0.15 0.97 -10.24
C ALA A 91 -1.39 1.61 -9.63
N VAL A 92 -2.28 0.83 -9.03
CA VAL A 92 -3.45 1.33 -8.31
C VAL A 92 -3.03 2.18 -7.12
N MET A 93 -2.09 1.70 -6.30
CA MET A 93 -1.57 2.47 -5.16
C MET A 93 -1.02 3.81 -5.61
N GLN A 94 -0.23 3.83 -6.69
CA GLN A 94 0.36 5.05 -7.23
C GLN A 94 -0.69 6.01 -7.79
N SER A 95 -1.80 5.51 -8.29
CA SER A 95 -2.89 6.33 -8.81
C SER A 95 -3.63 7.09 -7.71
N PHE A 96 -3.72 6.50 -6.52
CA PHE A 96 -4.54 7.05 -5.42
C PHE A 96 -3.73 7.71 -4.31
N MET A 97 -2.43 7.46 -4.25
CA MET A 97 -1.55 8.06 -3.25
C MET A 97 -0.57 9.02 -3.91
N ASP A 98 -0.07 9.98 -3.15
CA ASP A 98 0.91 10.93 -3.68
C ASP A 98 2.29 10.31 -3.83
N LYS A 99 2.61 9.35 -2.96
CA LYS A 99 3.89 8.65 -3.01
C LYS A 99 3.72 7.21 -2.55
N VAL A 100 4.35 6.29 -3.28
CA VAL A 100 4.43 4.88 -2.91
C VAL A 100 5.91 4.51 -2.88
N LYS A 101 6.38 4.07 -1.72
CA LYS A 101 7.75 3.61 -1.53
C LYS A 101 7.73 2.14 -1.13
N VAL A 102 8.54 1.34 -1.80
CA VAL A 102 8.65 -0.09 -1.54
C VAL A 102 10.07 -0.42 -1.13
N SER A 103 10.22 -1.13 -0.04
CA SER A 103 11.49 -1.66 0.44
C SER A 103 11.30 -3.15 0.70
N SER A 104 12.18 -3.98 0.16
CA SER A 104 12.04 -5.43 0.29
C SER A 104 13.39 -6.10 0.34
N THR A 105 13.45 -7.18 1.12
CA THR A 105 14.60 -8.07 1.18
C THR A 105 14.12 -9.49 0.94
N PRO A 106 14.58 -10.16 -0.14
CA PRO A 106 14.19 -11.54 -0.41
C PRO A 106 14.40 -12.43 0.80
N GLY A 107 13.40 -13.22 1.12
CA GLY A 107 13.41 -14.11 2.27
C GLY A 107 13.11 -13.46 3.62
N ARG A 108 12.99 -12.12 3.68
CA ARG A 108 12.73 -11.40 4.94
C ARG A 108 11.43 -10.62 4.95
N GLY A 109 10.94 -10.20 3.79
CA GLY A 109 9.68 -9.51 3.68
C GLY A 109 9.75 -8.19 2.94
N THR A 110 8.62 -7.46 3.00
CA THR A 110 8.41 -6.22 2.24
C THR A 110 7.75 -5.17 3.13
N ARG A 111 8.14 -3.92 2.92
CA ARG A 111 7.51 -2.76 3.52
C ARG A 111 7.03 -1.84 2.41
N VAL A 112 5.75 -1.53 2.43
CA VAL A 112 5.15 -0.56 1.52
C VAL A 112 4.75 0.67 2.33
N THR A 113 5.24 1.83 1.94
CA THR A 113 4.90 3.10 2.58
C THR A 113 4.09 3.94 1.61
N LEU A 114 2.87 4.27 2.02
CA LEU A 114 1.91 5.04 1.24
C LEU A 114 1.79 6.43 1.89
N THR A 115 2.02 7.47 1.11
CA THR A 115 1.93 8.85 1.59
C THR A 115 0.88 9.61 0.80
N LYS A 116 0.01 10.32 1.51
CA LYS A 116 -1.00 11.17 0.89
C LYS A 116 -1.13 12.47 1.67
N ARG A 117 -1.15 13.57 0.95
CA ARG A 117 -1.44 14.87 1.54
C ARG A 117 -2.92 15.15 1.43
N LEU A 118 -3.55 15.41 2.56
CA LEU A 118 -4.94 15.84 2.61
C LEU A 118 -4.95 17.36 2.73
N ASP A 119 -5.36 18.03 1.66
CA ASP A 119 -5.45 19.49 1.69
C ASP A 119 -6.54 19.92 2.65
N ALA A 120 -6.29 21.06 3.33
CA ALA A 120 -7.29 21.65 4.18
C ALA A 120 -8.53 21.99 3.34
N ARG A 121 -9.70 21.67 3.88
CA ARG A 121 -10.94 22.11 3.27
C ARG A 121 -11.08 23.63 3.43
N ALA A 122 -11.35 24.26 2.33
CA ALA A 122 -11.62 25.69 2.32
C ALA A 122 -12.99 26.01 2.97
#